data_79dca0d800170fa6d27e423160872fbc
#
_entry.id   79dca0d800170fa6d27e423160872fbc
#
_cell.length_a   1.000
_cell.length_b   1.000
_cell.length_c   1.000
_cell.angle_alpha   90.00
_cell.angle_beta   90.00
_cell.angle_gamma   90.00
#
_symmetry.space_group_name_H-M   'P 1'
#
loop_
_entity.id
_entity.type
_entity.pdbx_description
1 polymer ?
#
loop_
_entity_poly.entity_id
_entity_poly.type
_entity_poly.pdbx_seq_one_letter_code
_entity_poly.pdbx_strand_id
1 'polypeptide(L)'
;MKKTWSRVLATVLVLAMVLCMPGFAASVADTADYDADHAASADELTDADLPELLSASGNHYPIVLVHGLFGWGGTEVLGLNYWGGFSSLRDILNNAGYEVYTPSIGPVASNWDRACELYAYLVGGTVDYGAYHSATNGHARYGRTFPGVLPELNNPDSALKVHLIGHSMGGETIRMLAQLLENGDADERNASRGGERLFSLT
;
A
#
# COMPACT_ATOMS: atom_id res chain seq x y z
N MET A 1 26.35 15.66 22.30
CA MET A 1 26.68 16.01 20.90
C MET A 1 26.31 14.94 19.85
N LYS A 2 26.31 13.63 20.16
CA LYS A 2 25.98 12.59 19.16
C LYS A 2 24.48 12.53 18.72
N LYS A 3 23.53 12.93 19.58
CA LYS A 3 22.10 12.94 19.25
C LYS A 3 21.65 14.04 18.29
N THR A 4 22.35 15.15 18.21
CA THR A 4 22.04 16.28 17.31
C THR A 4 22.44 16.00 15.87
N TRP A 5 23.53 15.31 15.65
CA TRP A 5 24.02 14.94 14.32
C TRP A 5 23.13 13.93 13.62
N SER A 6 22.55 12.99 14.36
CA SER A 6 21.63 11.99 13.77
C SER A 6 20.31 12.62 13.29
N ARG A 7 19.85 13.67 13.98
CA ARG A 7 18.64 14.40 13.57
C ARG A 7 18.88 15.29 12.35
N VAL A 8 20.05 15.94 12.28
CA VAL A 8 20.46 16.76 11.12
C VAL A 8 20.65 15.86 9.89
N LEU A 9 21.27 14.70 10.04
CA LEU A 9 21.48 13.76 8.94
C LEU A 9 20.16 13.21 8.41
N ALA A 10 19.20 12.88 9.30
CA ALA A 10 17.88 12.41 8.91
C ALA A 10 17.09 13.52 8.16
N THR A 11 17.18 14.76 8.63
CA THR A 11 16.52 15.91 7.99
C THR A 11 17.11 16.21 6.62
N VAL A 12 18.44 16.13 6.46
CA VAL A 12 19.12 16.32 5.17
C VAL A 12 18.79 15.20 4.19
N LEU A 13 18.66 13.95 4.65
CA LEU A 13 18.30 12.81 3.79
C LEU A 13 16.85 12.93 3.28
N VAL A 14 15.92 13.34 4.14
CA VAL A 14 14.52 13.59 3.77
C VAL A 14 14.42 14.76 2.79
N LEU A 15 15.17 15.84 3.03
CA LEU A 15 15.21 17.00 2.14
C LEU A 15 15.85 16.68 0.79
N ALA A 16 16.88 15.84 0.77
CA ALA A 16 17.52 15.36 -0.46
C ALA A 16 16.58 14.45 -1.27
N MET A 17 15.75 13.61 -0.63
CA MET A 17 14.75 12.81 -1.32
C MET A 17 13.62 13.66 -1.93
N VAL A 18 13.21 14.74 -1.25
CA VAL A 18 12.20 15.68 -1.77
C VAL A 18 12.77 16.50 -2.92
N LEU A 19 14.07 16.86 -2.88
CA LEU A 19 14.75 17.62 -3.93
C LEU A 19 15.25 16.75 -5.09
N CYS A 20 15.38 15.43 -4.93
CA CYS A 20 15.73 14.47 -5.99
C CYS A 20 14.52 13.95 -6.77
N MET A 21 13.37 14.60 -6.71
CA MET A 21 12.29 14.41 -7.66
C MET A 21 12.21 15.55 -8.70
N PRO A 22 13.29 15.82 -9.48
CA PRO A 22 13.17 16.63 -10.68
C PRO A 22 12.84 15.67 -11.82
N GLY A 23 11.61 15.52 -12.16
CA GLY A 23 11.26 14.68 -13.31
C GLY A 23 9.77 14.54 -13.57
N PHE A 24 8.93 14.97 -12.66
CA PHE A 24 7.49 14.87 -12.90
C PHE A 24 6.96 16.01 -13.80
N ALA A 25 7.72 17.07 -14.03
CA ALA A 25 7.32 18.16 -14.89
C ALA A 25 7.93 18.13 -16.30
N ALA A 26 8.84 17.20 -16.62
CA ALA A 26 9.55 17.19 -17.88
C ALA A 26 9.21 16.01 -18.81
N SER A 27 8.35 15.08 -18.41
CA SER A 27 8.01 13.89 -19.21
C SER A 27 6.63 13.94 -19.90
N VAL A 28 5.95 15.08 -19.88
CA VAL A 28 4.68 15.25 -20.62
C VAL A 28 4.88 15.80 -22.04
N ALA A 29 6.11 16.13 -22.42
CA ALA A 29 6.39 16.81 -23.68
C ALA A 29 6.80 15.87 -24.84
N ASP A 30 6.90 14.54 -24.67
CA ASP A 30 7.39 13.65 -25.73
C ASP A 30 6.60 12.36 -25.90
N THR A 31 5.27 12.46 -25.86
CA THR A 31 4.37 11.44 -26.43
C THR A 31 3.41 12.09 -27.42
N ALA A 32 3.96 12.68 -28.45
CA ALA A 32 3.22 13.06 -29.63
C ALA A 32 3.04 11.82 -30.52
N ASP A 33 2.13 10.94 -30.15
CA ASP A 33 1.40 10.01 -31.02
C ASP A 33 0.40 9.14 -30.21
N TYR A 34 -0.37 9.80 -29.35
CA TYR A 34 -1.56 9.19 -28.79
C TYR A 34 -2.76 9.81 -29.51
N ASP A 35 -3.49 8.98 -30.25
CA ASP A 35 -4.64 9.39 -31.07
C ASP A 35 -5.55 10.36 -30.31
N ALA A 36 -5.63 11.59 -30.82
CA ALA A 36 -6.42 12.70 -30.28
C ALA A 36 -7.94 12.48 -30.37
N ASP A 37 -8.40 11.34 -30.90
CA ASP A 37 -9.83 11.07 -31.10
C ASP A 37 -10.56 10.49 -29.88
N HIS A 38 -9.85 10.28 -28.76
CA HIS A 38 -10.45 9.86 -27.48
C HIS A 38 -10.22 10.84 -26.33
N ALA A 39 -9.67 11.99 -26.59
CA ALA A 39 -9.68 13.10 -25.65
C ALA A 39 -11.08 13.73 -25.73
N ALA A 40 -12.06 13.12 -25.03
CA ALA A 40 -13.20 13.86 -24.53
C ALA A 40 -12.61 15.07 -23.82
N SER A 41 -12.97 16.27 -24.28
CA SER A 41 -12.45 17.53 -23.82
C SER A 41 -12.28 17.51 -22.29
N ALA A 42 -11.05 17.64 -21.82
CA ALA A 42 -10.76 17.95 -20.42
C ALA A 42 -11.16 19.42 -20.15
N ASP A 43 -12.36 19.81 -20.63
CA ASP A 43 -12.98 21.07 -20.36
C ASP A 43 -13.44 21.01 -18.90
N GLU A 44 -12.59 21.59 -18.04
CA GLU A 44 -12.92 22.20 -16.78
C GLU A 44 -13.85 21.36 -15.86
N LEU A 45 -13.36 20.17 -15.47
CA LEU A 45 -13.94 19.46 -14.32
C LEU A 45 -13.75 20.33 -13.09
N THR A 46 -14.84 20.92 -12.62
CA THR A 46 -14.85 21.69 -11.37
C THR A 46 -14.97 20.74 -10.19
N ASP A 47 -14.51 21.15 -9.00
CA ASP A 47 -14.71 20.39 -7.75
C ASP A 47 -16.19 20.08 -7.48
N ALA A 48 -17.12 20.79 -8.14
CA ALA A 48 -18.56 20.56 -8.05
C ALA A 48 -19.04 19.37 -8.91
N ASP A 49 -18.33 19.04 -9.99
CA ASP A 49 -18.72 17.94 -10.90
C ASP A 49 -18.16 16.58 -10.40
N LEU A 50 -17.15 16.63 -9.51
CA LEU A 50 -16.50 15.46 -8.98
C LEU A 50 -17.46 14.49 -8.27
N PRO A 51 -18.40 14.93 -7.40
CA PRO A 51 -19.34 14.04 -6.73
C PRO A 51 -20.27 13.30 -7.69
N GLU A 52 -20.72 13.95 -8.76
CA GLU A 52 -21.62 13.35 -9.75
C GLU A 52 -20.86 12.35 -10.64
N LEU A 53 -19.64 12.67 -11.06
CA LEU A 53 -18.78 11.77 -11.83
C LEU A 53 -18.41 10.51 -11.02
N LEU A 54 -18.15 10.68 -9.73
CA LEU A 54 -17.79 9.60 -8.80
C LEU A 54 -19.00 8.74 -8.42
N SER A 55 -20.22 9.30 -8.43
CA SER A 55 -21.47 8.58 -8.14
C SER A 55 -22.00 7.77 -9.34
N ALA A 56 -21.60 8.13 -10.55
CA ALA A 56 -22.32 7.73 -11.76
C ALA A 56 -22.03 6.31 -12.27
N SER A 57 -20.93 5.64 -11.88
CA SER A 57 -20.62 4.32 -12.46
C SER A 57 -19.60 3.45 -11.76
N GLY A 58 -19.13 3.78 -10.58
CA GLY A 58 -18.03 3.06 -9.92
C GLY A 58 -18.50 1.91 -9.04
N ASN A 59 -17.72 0.85 -8.96
CA ASN A 59 -17.82 -0.04 -7.83
C ASN A 59 -17.31 0.70 -6.58
N HIS A 60 -17.96 0.47 -5.45
CA HIS A 60 -17.61 1.08 -4.16
C HIS A 60 -16.73 0.16 -3.32
N TYR A 61 -15.84 -0.63 -3.95
CA TYR A 61 -14.89 -1.44 -3.20
C TYR A 61 -13.88 -0.56 -2.47
N PRO A 62 -13.53 -0.89 -1.23
CA PRO A 62 -12.51 -0.17 -0.48
C PRO A 62 -11.19 -0.05 -1.25
N ILE A 63 -10.52 1.08 -1.10
CA ILE A 63 -9.24 1.40 -1.73
C ILE A 63 -8.14 1.33 -0.68
N VAL A 64 -7.08 0.59 -0.96
CA VAL A 64 -5.93 0.46 -0.07
C VAL A 64 -4.69 1.00 -0.78
N LEU A 65 -4.14 2.10 -0.24
CA LEU A 65 -3.00 2.81 -0.80
C LEU A 65 -1.70 2.32 -0.13
N VAL A 66 -0.95 1.48 -0.81
CA VAL A 66 0.25 0.82 -0.27
C VAL A 66 1.50 1.62 -0.59
N HIS A 67 2.13 2.19 0.43
CA HIS A 67 3.33 3.01 0.30
C HIS A 67 4.56 2.22 -0.17
N GLY A 68 5.57 2.92 -0.68
CA GLY A 68 6.85 2.34 -1.13
C GLY A 68 7.91 2.29 -0.04
N LEU A 69 9.17 2.20 -0.49
CA LEU A 69 10.35 2.20 0.37
C LEU A 69 10.40 3.50 1.19
N PHE A 70 10.76 3.38 2.46
CA PHE A 70 10.76 4.49 3.44
C PHE A 70 9.41 5.21 3.60
N GLY A 71 8.31 4.61 3.12
CA GLY A 71 6.99 5.17 3.25
C GLY A 71 6.33 4.91 4.60
N TRP A 72 5.15 5.49 4.78
CA TRP A 72 4.33 5.37 5.99
C TRP A 72 2.84 5.41 5.64
N GLY A 73 1.99 5.01 6.58
CA GLY A 73 0.54 4.94 6.35
C GLY A 73 -0.19 6.24 6.63
N GLY A 74 -0.06 6.74 7.83
CA GLY A 74 -0.78 7.93 8.30
C GLY A 74 0.08 9.19 8.30
N THR A 75 0.09 9.87 9.43
CA THR A 75 0.80 11.15 9.66
C THR A 75 2.02 10.98 10.58
N GLU A 76 2.64 9.78 10.59
CA GLU A 76 3.72 9.42 11.52
C GLU A 76 4.99 10.25 11.31
N VAL A 77 5.17 10.84 10.12
CA VAL A 77 6.34 11.65 9.80
C VAL A 77 5.96 13.12 9.81
N LEU A 78 6.16 13.79 10.97
CA LEU A 78 5.99 15.23 11.15
C LEU A 78 4.64 15.78 10.65
N GLY A 79 3.58 14.98 10.67
CA GLY A 79 2.26 15.37 10.18
C GLY A 79 2.12 15.40 8.66
N LEU A 80 3.12 14.95 7.91
CA LEU A 80 3.05 14.80 6.46
C LEU A 80 2.36 13.48 6.09
N ASN A 81 1.49 13.53 5.10
CA ASN A 81 0.91 12.35 4.50
C ASN A 81 1.84 11.80 3.42
N TYR A 82 2.09 10.50 3.41
CA TYR A 82 2.79 9.86 2.30
C TYR A 82 2.01 10.07 0.99
N TRP A 83 0.70 9.95 1.07
CA TRP A 83 -0.23 10.16 -0.02
C TRP A 83 -0.81 11.58 0.04
N GLY A 84 -0.17 12.52 -0.66
CA GLY A 84 -0.65 13.89 -0.80
C GLY A 84 0.15 14.98 -0.04
N GLY A 85 1.18 14.62 0.71
CA GLY A 85 2.03 15.60 1.39
C GLY A 85 1.29 16.40 2.47
N PHE A 86 1.07 17.69 2.23
CA PHE A 86 0.34 18.57 3.15
C PHE A 86 -1.19 18.36 3.11
N SER A 87 -1.70 17.74 2.04
CA SER A 87 -3.11 17.35 1.88
C SER A 87 -3.22 15.83 1.99
N SER A 88 -4.26 15.33 2.66
CA SER A 88 -4.48 13.90 2.78
C SER A 88 -5.31 13.39 1.61
N LEU A 89 -4.70 12.67 0.67
CA LEU A 89 -5.44 12.03 -0.43
C LEU A 89 -6.50 11.07 0.11
N ARG A 90 -6.19 10.34 1.20
CA ARG A 90 -7.17 9.48 1.88
C ARG A 90 -8.41 10.25 2.30
N ASP A 91 -8.21 11.41 2.94
CA ASP A 91 -9.34 12.20 3.47
C ASP A 91 -10.12 12.86 2.34
N ILE A 92 -9.46 13.30 1.26
CA ILE A 92 -10.12 13.81 0.05
C ILE A 92 -11.03 12.74 -0.54
N LEU A 93 -10.53 11.52 -0.74
CA LEU A 93 -11.33 10.43 -1.29
C LEU A 93 -12.44 9.96 -0.34
N ASN A 94 -12.17 9.91 0.98
CA ASN A 94 -13.20 9.59 1.97
C ASN A 94 -14.35 10.62 1.96
N ASN A 95 -14.01 11.91 1.83
CA ASN A 95 -15.00 12.97 1.72
C ASN A 95 -15.82 12.89 0.41
N ALA A 96 -15.23 12.29 -0.62
CA ALA A 96 -15.90 11.99 -1.89
C ALA A 96 -16.74 10.68 -1.85
N GLY A 97 -16.85 10.02 -0.70
CA GLY A 97 -17.66 8.82 -0.50
C GLY A 97 -16.96 7.49 -0.74
N TYR A 98 -15.65 7.49 -0.94
CA TYR A 98 -14.87 6.25 -1.02
C TYR A 98 -14.35 5.83 0.34
N GLU A 99 -14.27 4.53 0.58
CA GLU A 99 -13.62 3.98 1.76
C GLU A 99 -12.14 3.74 1.46
N VAL A 100 -11.23 4.51 2.10
CA VAL A 100 -9.80 4.51 1.77
C VAL A 100 -8.94 4.23 2.98
N TYR A 101 -8.00 3.29 2.82
CA TYR A 101 -7.05 2.87 3.83
C TYR A 101 -5.62 3.11 3.38
N THR A 102 -4.77 3.50 4.33
CA THR A 102 -3.34 3.74 4.12
C THR A 102 -2.56 2.92 5.17
N PRO A 103 -2.23 1.65 4.87
CA PRO A 103 -1.51 0.80 5.80
C PRO A 103 -0.13 1.35 6.13
N SER A 104 0.25 1.31 7.43
CA SER A 104 1.61 1.54 7.88
C SER A 104 2.29 0.19 8.05
N ILE A 105 2.99 -0.26 7.01
CA ILE A 105 3.74 -1.52 6.96
C ILE A 105 5.25 -1.26 6.98
N GLY A 106 6.07 -2.28 7.12
CA GLY A 106 7.52 -2.14 7.27
C GLY A 106 8.15 -1.28 6.16
N PRO A 107 8.71 -0.10 6.48
CA PRO A 107 9.21 0.85 5.47
C PRO A 107 10.47 0.37 4.74
N VAL A 108 11.21 -0.56 5.34
CA VAL A 108 12.47 -1.13 4.84
C VAL A 108 12.48 -2.67 4.86
N ALA A 109 11.34 -3.27 5.15
CA ALA A 109 11.20 -4.72 5.18
C ALA A 109 11.16 -5.31 3.76
N SER A 110 11.36 -6.62 3.64
CA SER A 110 11.24 -7.33 2.38
C SER A 110 9.81 -7.24 1.82
N ASN A 111 9.63 -7.48 0.53
CA ASN A 111 8.28 -7.52 -0.06
C ASN A 111 7.43 -8.65 0.54
N TRP A 112 8.07 -9.75 0.96
CA TRP A 112 7.41 -10.83 1.67
C TRP A 112 6.85 -10.36 3.02
N ASP A 113 7.71 -9.79 3.88
CA ASP A 113 7.30 -9.32 5.20
C ASP A 113 6.19 -8.27 5.10
N ARG A 114 6.35 -7.34 4.16
CA ARG A 114 5.36 -6.30 3.87
C ARG A 114 4.03 -6.87 3.40
N ALA A 115 4.05 -7.94 2.60
CA ALA A 115 2.83 -8.63 2.17
C ALA A 115 2.14 -9.31 3.35
N CYS A 116 2.88 -9.96 4.25
CA CYS A 116 2.36 -10.54 5.48
C CYS A 116 1.75 -9.47 6.40
N GLU A 117 2.43 -8.32 6.55
CA GLU A 117 1.90 -7.19 7.33
C GLU A 117 0.65 -6.58 6.68
N LEU A 118 0.64 -6.42 5.35
CA LEU A 118 -0.52 -5.91 4.61
C LEU A 118 -1.72 -6.84 4.77
N TYR A 119 -1.51 -8.15 4.68
CA TYR A 119 -2.56 -9.13 4.93
C TYR A 119 -3.15 -8.99 6.33
N ALA A 120 -2.30 -9.01 7.36
CA ALA A 120 -2.75 -8.86 8.75
C ALA A 120 -3.40 -7.48 9.01
N TYR A 121 -2.92 -6.42 8.37
CA TYR A 121 -3.58 -5.11 8.42
C TYR A 121 -5.01 -5.16 7.90
N LEU A 122 -5.23 -5.86 6.79
CA LEU A 122 -6.56 -5.99 6.18
C LEU A 122 -7.49 -6.86 7.02
N VAL A 123 -7.10 -8.08 7.33
CA VAL A 123 -8.01 -9.08 7.93
C VAL A 123 -7.95 -9.14 9.46
N GLY A 124 -6.92 -8.56 10.07
CA GLY A 124 -6.64 -8.65 11.50
C GLY A 124 -5.74 -9.83 11.86
N GLY A 125 -5.31 -9.82 13.11
CA GLY A 125 -4.45 -10.87 13.67
C GLY A 125 -2.99 -10.49 13.80
N THR A 126 -2.20 -11.43 14.32
CA THR A 126 -0.75 -11.29 14.45
C THR A 126 -0.10 -11.67 13.13
N VAL A 127 0.81 -10.81 12.66
CA VAL A 127 1.59 -11.09 11.44
C VAL A 127 2.35 -12.39 11.60
N ASP A 128 2.18 -13.31 10.67
CA ASP A 128 2.98 -14.53 10.53
C ASP A 128 3.81 -14.41 9.25
N TYR A 129 5.12 -14.30 9.40
CA TYR A 129 6.04 -14.21 8.26
C TYR A 129 6.37 -15.57 7.64
N GLY A 130 5.86 -16.65 8.24
CA GLY A 130 6.14 -18.01 7.83
C GLY A 130 7.32 -18.64 8.58
N ALA A 131 7.23 -19.95 8.76
CA ALA A 131 8.25 -20.68 9.52
C ALA A 131 9.56 -20.83 8.73
N TYR A 132 9.46 -21.13 7.43
CA TYR A 132 10.62 -21.29 6.55
C TYR A 132 11.27 -19.95 6.25
N HIS A 133 10.47 -18.95 5.87
CA HIS A 133 10.96 -17.62 5.52
C HIS A 133 11.71 -16.98 6.70
N SER A 134 11.09 -16.96 7.88
CA SER A 134 11.69 -16.37 9.08
C SER A 134 12.98 -17.06 9.50
N ALA A 135 13.02 -18.40 9.47
CA ALA A 135 14.21 -19.16 9.78
C ALA A 135 15.34 -18.93 8.77
N THR A 136 15.00 -18.86 7.48
CA THR A 136 15.98 -18.66 6.40
C THR A 136 16.57 -17.25 6.41
N ASN A 137 15.75 -16.24 6.77
CA ASN A 137 16.16 -14.83 6.78
C ASN A 137 16.60 -14.33 8.18
N GLY A 138 16.56 -15.19 9.20
CA GLY A 138 17.15 -14.91 10.52
C GLY A 138 16.38 -13.89 11.35
N HIS A 139 15.05 -13.86 11.26
CA HIS A 139 14.19 -13.02 12.08
C HIS A 139 13.06 -13.80 12.73
N ALA A 140 12.29 -13.15 13.63
CA ALA A 140 11.16 -13.77 14.31
C ALA A 140 10.03 -14.10 13.31
N ARG A 141 9.38 -15.28 13.50
CA ARG A 141 8.23 -15.70 12.69
C ARG A 141 7.04 -14.76 12.86
N TYR A 142 6.79 -14.29 14.07
CA TYR A 142 5.62 -13.48 14.37
C TYR A 142 6.01 -12.02 14.56
N GLY A 143 5.22 -11.14 13.93
CA GLY A 143 5.35 -9.70 14.03
C GLY A 143 4.30 -9.06 14.95
N ARG A 144 3.94 -7.83 14.64
CA ARG A 144 2.91 -7.07 15.37
C ARG A 144 1.51 -7.60 15.10
N THR A 145 0.57 -7.24 15.97
CA THR A 145 -0.85 -7.57 15.82
C THR A 145 -1.61 -6.37 15.27
N PHE A 146 -2.47 -6.61 14.30
CA PHE A 146 -3.38 -5.63 13.73
C PHE A 146 -4.82 -5.96 14.11
N PRO A 147 -5.68 -4.93 14.31
CA PRO A 147 -7.10 -5.13 14.58
C PRO A 147 -7.88 -5.64 13.36
N GLY A 148 -7.36 -5.41 12.15
CA GLY A 148 -8.05 -5.63 10.88
C GLY A 148 -8.95 -4.46 10.50
N VAL A 149 -8.84 -3.99 9.27
CA VAL A 149 -9.72 -2.92 8.74
C VAL A 149 -10.84 -3.47 7.88
N LEU A 150 -10.67 -4.67 7.31
CA LEU A 150 -11.61 -5.37 6.44
C LEU A 150 -11.62 -6.86 6.78
N PRO A 151 -12.02 -7.25 8.02
CA PRO A 151 -11.96 -8.64 8.47
C PRO A 151 -12.84 -9.58 7.63
N GLU A 152 -13.84 -9.05 6.94
CA GLU A 152 -14.71 -9.81 6.03
C GLU A 152 -13.95 -10.43 4.85
N LEU A 153 -12.76 -9.90 4.50
CA LEU A 153 -11.91 -10.50 3.47
C LEU A 153 -11.41 -11.91 3.85
N ASN A 154 -11.43 -12.25 5.13
CA ASN A 154 -11.07 -13.60 5.61
C ASN A 154 -12.26 -14.56 5.65
N ASN A 155 -13.44 -14.13 5.24
CA ASN A 155 -14.61 -14.98 5.12
C ASN A 155 -14.71 -15.54 3.70
N PRO A 156 -14.63 -16.86 3.48
CA PRO A 156 -14.71 -17.47 2.14
C PRO A 156 -16.04 -17.20 1.42
N ASP A 157 -17.10 -16.94 2.16
CA ASP A 157 -18.40 -16.61 1.60
C ASP A 157 -18.57 -15.11 1.29
N SER A 158 -17.57 -14.29 1.58
CA SER A 158 -17.62 -12.84 1.34
C SER A 158 -17.43 -12.53 -0.14
N ALA A 159 -18.31 -11.69 -0.68
CA ALA A 159 -18.16 -11.10 -2.00
C ALA A 159 -17.31 -9.82 -2.00
N LEU A 160 -16.79 -9.41 -0.83
CA LEU A 160 -15.99 -8.19 -0.70
C LEU A 160 -14.71 -8.29 -1.53
N LYS A 161 -14.45 -7.24 -2.28
CA LYS A 161 -13.20 -7.04 -3.04
C LYS A 161 -12.58 -5.72 -2.61
N VAL A 162 -11.29 -5.56 -2.89
CA VAL A 162 -10.57 -4.32 -2.60
C VAL A 162 -9.77 -3.88 -3.82
N HIS A 163 -9.58 -2.57 -3.96
CA HIS A 163 -8.61 -2.01 -4.88
C HIS A 163 -7.29 -1.82 -4.14
N LEU A 164 -6.24 -2.49 -4.59
CA LEU A 164 -4.89 -2.30 -4.07
C LEU A 164 -4.11 -1.40 -5.03
N ILE A 165 -3.69 -0.24 -4.55
CA ILE A 165 -2.91 0.73 -5.32
C ILE A 165 -1.56 0.90 -4.65
N GLY A 166 -0.49 0.55 -5.35
CA GLY A 166 0.87 0.61 -4.82
C GLY A 166 1.71 1.68 -5.48
N HIS A 167 2.44 2.45 -4.68
CA HIS A 167 3.49 3.33 -5.17
C HIS A 167 4.85 2.69 -5.00
N SER A 168 5.68 2.69 -6.05
CA SER A 168 7.05 2.18 -6.01
C SER A 168 7.08 0.72 -5.48
N MET A 169 7.88 0.42 -4.45
CA MET A 169 7.94 -0.89 -3.78
C MET A 169 6.55 -1.39 -3.29
N GLY A 170 5.58 -0.49 -3.11
CA GLY A 170 4.20 -0.88 -2.77
C GLY A 170 3.55 -1.73 -3.85
N GLY A 171 3.86 -1.49 -5.13
CA GLY A 171 3.41 -2.32 -6.24
C GLY A 171 3.95 -3.75 -6.17
N GLU A 172 5.24 -3.92 -5.85
CA GLU A 172 5.87 -5.23 -5.66
C GLU A 172 5.29 -5.95 -4.42
N THR A 173 5.02 -5.21 -3.35
CA THR A 173 4.35 -5.74 -2.16
C THR A 173 2.97 -6.32 -2.49
N ILE A 174 2.16 -5.60 -3.29
CA ILE A 174 0.84 -6.07 -3.73
C ILE A 174 0.95 -7.33 -4.59
N ARG A 175 1.92 -7.38 -5.51
CA ARG A 175 2.15 -8.57 -6.34
C ARG A 175 2.56 -9.78 -5.49
N MET A 176 3.41 -9.57 -4.48
CA MET A 176 3.79 -10.62 -3.54
C MET A 176 2.58 -11.11 -2.76
N LEU A 177 1.74 -10.20 -2.24
CA LEU A 177 0.51 -10.58 -1.56
C LEU A 177 -0.41 -11.42 -2.45
N ALA A 178 -0.66 -10.97 -3.68
CA ALA A 178 -1.49 -11.71 -4.64
C ALA A 178 -0.93 -13.11 -4.92
N GLN A 179 0.40 -13.23 -5.13
CA GLN A 179 1.07 -14.51 -5.32
C GLN A 179 0.89 -15.45 -4.13
N LEU A 180 1.05 -14.94 -2.90
CA LEU A 180 0.91 -15.74 -1.69
C LEU A 180 -0.54 -16.16 -1.44
N LEU A 181 -1.51 -15.31 -1.75
CA LEU A 181 -2.93 -15.64 -1.65
C LEU A 181 -3.35 -16.70 -2.66
N GLU A 182 -2.89 -16.58 -3.90
CA GLU A 182 -3.29 -17.47 -5.00
C GLU A 182 -2.58 -18.84 -4.92
N ASN A 183 -1.25 -18.82 -4.77
CA ASN A 183 -0.43 -20.01 -4.91
C ASN A 183 0.21 -20.47 -3.59
N GLY A 184 0.29 -19.59 -2.60
CA GLY A 184 1.08 -19.80 -1.39
C GLY A 184 2.57 -19.94 -1.71
N ASP A 185 3.28 -20.61 -0.81
CA ASP A 185 4.70 -20.92 -0.99
C ASP A 185 4.97 -22.41 -0.70
N ALA A 186 5.78 -23.05 -1.54
CA ALA A 186 6.04 -24.49 -1.44
C ALA A 186 6.92 -24.84 -0.24
N ASP A 187 7.90 -23.99 0.07
CA ASP A 187 8.83 -24.23 1.15
C ASP A 187 8.14 -24.02 2.51
N GLU A 188 7.25 -23.01 2.61
CA GLU A 188 6.41 -22.82 3.78
C GLU A 188 5.48 -24.02 4.01
N ARG A 189 4.84 -24.55 2.96
CA ARG A 189 3.99 -25.73 3.07
C ARG A 189 4.77 -26.96 3.57
N ASN A 190 6.01 -27.11 3.12
CA ASN A 190 6.88 -28.21 3.51
C ASN A 190 7.40 -28.05 4.96
N ALA A 191 7.70 -26.82 5.39
CA ALA A 191 8.17 -26.52 6.74
C ALA A 191 7.04 -26.63 7.78
N SER A 192 5.83 -26.26 7.40
CA SER A 192 4.64 -26.40 8.24
C SER A 192 4.18 -27.86 8.19
N ARG A 193 4.69 -28.70 9.10
CA ARG A 193 4.29 -30.10 9.24
C ARG A 193 2.80 -30.20 9.54
N GLY A 194 1.95 -30.19 8.50
CA GLY A 194 0.50 -30.31 8.66
C GLY A 194 -0.33 -29.53 7.65
N GLY A 195 0.28 -28.84 6.68
CA GLY A 195 -0.45 -28.19 5.60
C GLY A 195 -1.14 -26.87 5.95
N GLU A 196 -0.75 -26.22 7.05
CA GLU A 196 -1.21 -24.88 7.34
C GLU A 196 -0.76 -23.93 6.22
N ARG A 197 -1.71 -23.27 5.60
CA ARG A 197 -1.43 -22.18 4.65
C ARG A 197 -0.95 -20.98 5.42
N LEU A 198 0.04 -20.25 4.89
CA LEU A 198 0.52 -19.00 5.46
C LEU A 198 -0.61 -17.97 5.56
N PHE A 199 -1.53 -17.99 4.59
CA PHE A 199 -2.76 -17.23 4.58
C PHE A 199 -3.96 -18.16 4.43
N SER A 200 -4.93 -18.05 5.32
CA SER A 200 -6.18 -18.79 5.29
C SER A 200 -7.22 -18.03 4.48
N LEU A 201 -6.99 -17.88 3.17
CA LEU A 201 -8.08 -17.61 2.25
C LEU A 201 -8.40 -18.93 1.56
N THR A 202 -9.45 -19.58 2.01
CA THR A 202 -10.05 -20.74 1.34
C THR A 202 -11.03 -20.28 0.29
#